data_4d029831c723fbd45756afa1982d1f2b
#
_entry.id   4d029831c723fbd45756afa1982d1f2b
#
_cell.length_a   1.000
_cell.length_b   1.000
_cell.length_c   1.000
_cell.angle_alpha   90.00
_cell.angle_beta   90.00
_cell.angle_gamma   90.00
#
_symmetry.space_group_name_H-M   'P 1'
#
loop_
_entity.id
_entity.type
_entity.pdbx_description
1 polymer ?
#
loop_
_entity_poly.entity_id
_entity_poly.type
_entity_poly.pdbx_seq_one_letter_code
_entity_poly.pdbx_strand_id
1 'polypeptide(L)'
;MALAMSFTSCVRENLDQCPPLRINIEVKDKNYFNVDQTVPDEKRNENQSFRSFVPSLSYRLSRLNDDGTQQVVVEEKGFGVEGDGLTYPVSFDPDMPFGKYVFTVWGGMKTRGELNLDKNELLLHPEHSQGDDVYQVCDTLVYDENHYCYTSEMERTKGKLVIWTENLPAGYHLMDTEVSQLYGIVNPSFLYSEETSVFHESEIEAGVKTKTSIFLAPSFQKDESVVDVNFHKNSGEGSSLSVLSPDDVKVSMERNKITVLKYVYDSDRNRFTIYMKVNDNWEEIHGMILD
;
A
#
# COMPACT_ATOMS: atom_id res chain seq x y z
N MET A 1 76.24 -13.35 -36.62
CA MET A 1 75.25 -12.27 -36.65
C MET A 1 73.90 -12.92 -36.52
N ALA A 2 73.34 -13.04 -35.28
CA ALA A 2 72.09 -13.74 -35.00
C ALA A 2 71.02 -12.69 -34.82
N LEU A 3 69.98 -12.73 -35.68
CA LEU A 3 68.86 -11.80 -35.68
C LEU A 3 67.82 -12.34 -34.70
N ALA A 4 67.63 -11.70 -33.53
CA ALA A 4 66.58 -11.98 -32.58
C ALA A 4 65.29 -11.32 -33.05
N MET A 5 64.31 -12.16 -33.51
CA MET A 5 62.93 -11.70 -33.74
C MET A 5 62.18 -11.69 -32.41
N SER A 6 61.91 -10.48 -31.89
CA SER A 6 60.99 -10.24 -30.78
C SER A 6 59.56 -10.34 -31.31
N PHE A 7 58.83 -11.42 -30.93
CA PHE A 7 57.37 -11.50 -31.12
C PHE A 7 56.72 -10.66 -30.01
N THR A 8 56.26 -9.45 -30.33
CA THR A 8 55.30 -8.71 -29.50
C THR A 8 53.94 -9.32 -29.72
N SER A 9 53.58 -10.27 -28.84
CA SER A 9 52.20 -10.74 -28.71
C SER A 9 51.37 -9.62 -28.12
N CYS A 10 50.64 -8.89 -28.95
CA CYS A 10 49.49 -8.09 -28.46
C CYS A 10 48.38 -9.07 -28.07
N VAL A 11 48.36 -9.45 -26.82
CA VAL A 11 47.16 -10.01 -26.21
C VAL A 11 46.19 -8.85 -26.07
N ARG A 12 45.28 -8.69 -27.02
CA ARG A 12 44.03 -7.94 -26.82
C ARG A 12 43.17 -8.80 -25.89
N GLU A 13 43.26 -8.53 -24.61
CA GLU A 13 42.19 -8.94 -23.70
C GLU A 13 40.95 -8.13 -24.11
N ASN A 14 40.06 -8.72 -24.91
CA ASN A 14 38.67 -8.32 -24.98
C ASN A 14 38.09 -8.74 -23.62
N LEU A 15 38.25 -7.91 -22.62
CA LEU A 15 37.45 -7.99 -21.41
C LEU A 15 36.04 -7.60 -21.87
N ASP A 16 35.19 -8.60 -22.09
CA ASP A 16 33.77 -8.35 -22.27
C ASP A 16 33.29 -7.56 -21.08
N GLN A 17 32.70 -6.39 -21.36
CA GLN A 17 32.19 -5.52 -20.32
C GLN A 17 31.17 -6.32 -19.48
N CYS A 18 31.30 -6.28 -18.16
CA CYS A 18 30.37 -6.96 -17.26
C CYS A 18 28.93 -6.56 -17.60
N PRO A 19 27.99 -7.53 -17.70
CA PRO A 19 26.61 -7.18 -17.97
C PRO A 19 26.05 -6.31 -16.83
N PRO A 20 25.37 -5.20 -17.13
CA PRO A 20 24.83 -4.32 -16.09
C PRO A 20 23.79 -5.07 -15.24
N LEU A 21 23.75 -4.77 -13.94
CA LEU A 21 22.66 -5.26 -13.09
C LEU A 21 21.32 -4.69 -13.58
N ARG A 22 20.37 -5.56 -13.84
CA ARG A 22 19.02 -5.24 -14.30
C ARG A 22 17.99 -5.81 -13.36
N ILE A 23 17.02 -5.00 -12.97
CA ILE A 23 15.93 -5.42 -12.09
C ILE A 23 14.60 -5.02 -12.74
N ASN A 24 13.71 -5.98 -12.94
CA ASN A 24 12.34 -5.73 -13.33
C ASN A 24 11.50 -5.62 -12.07
N ILE A 25 10.89 -4.47 -11.85
CA ILE A 25 9.98 -4.25 -10.74
C ILE A 25 8.56 -4.57 -11.20
N GLU A 26 7.83 -5.39 -10.46
CA GLU A 26 6.44 -5.72 -10.75
C GLU A 26 5.55 -5.64 -9.51
N VAL A 27 4.23 -5.57 -9.71
CA VAL A 27 3.25 -5.58 -8.64
C VAL A 27 2.73 -7.00 -8.45
N LYS A 28 3.01 -7.61 -7.30
CA LYS A 28 2.49 -8.90 -6.88
C LYS A 28 1.03 -8.79 -6.46
N ASP A 29 0.72 -7.81 -5.64
CA ASP A 29 -0.62 -7.60 -5.04
C ASP A 29 -1.56 -6.80 -5.96
N LYS A 30 -1.79 -7.28 -7.19
CA LYS A 30 -2.72 -6.63 -8.14
C LYS A 30 -4.17 -6.72 -7.69
N ASN A 31 -4.53 -7.79 -6.98
CA ASN A 31 -5.85 -7.98 -6.38
C ASN A 31 -5.71 -8.17 -4.87
N TYR A 32 -6.73 -7.81 -4.11
CA TYR A 32 -6.82 -8.16 -2.71
C TYR A 32 -7.00 -9.68 -2.54
N PHE A 33 -6.42 -10.26 -1.50
CA PHE A 33 -6.45 -11.72 -1.27
C PHE A 33 -7.86 -12.31 -1.18
N ASN A 34 -8.82 -11.53 -0.68
CA ASN A 34 -10.21 -11.97 -0.48
C ASN A 34 -11.23 -11.25 -1.37
N VAL A 35 -10.79 -10.65 -2.50
CA VAL A 35 -11.65 -9.84 -3.37
C VAL A 35 -12.84 -10.64 -3.92
N ASP A 36 -12.62 -11.87 -4.33
CA ASP A 36 -13.67 -12.73 -4.91
C ASP A 36 -14.75 -13.09 -3.88
N GLN A 37 -14.42 -13.04 -2.57
CA GLN A 37 -15.31 -13.36 -1.45
C GLN A 37 -16.00 -12.15 -0.86
N THR A 38 -15.54 -10.93 -1.19
CA THR A 38 -16.03 -9.70 -0.57
C THR A 38 -16.66 -8.74 -1.58
N VAL A 39 -15.87 -8.23 -2.50
CA VAL A 39 -16.27 -7.21 -3.48
C VAL A 39 -15.67 -7.58 -4.84
N PRO A 40 -16.32 -8.46 -5.63
CA PRO A 40 -15.77 -8.94 -6.90
C PRO A 40 -15.48 -7.83 -7.92
N ASP A 41 -16.20 -6.70 -7.85
CA ASP A 41 -16.00 -5.53 -8.69
C ASP A 41 -14.72 -4.72 -8.34
N GLU A 42 -14.11 -4.96 -7.19
CA GLU A 42 -12.81 -4.41 -6.83
C GLU A 42 -11.65 -5.16 -7.50
N LYS A 43 -11.92 -6.33 -8.11
CA LYS A 43 -10.91 -7.10 -8.82
C LYS A 43 -10.34 -6.31 -9.97
N ARG A 44 -9.01 -6.24 -10.00
CA ARG A 44 -8.29 -5.54 -11.05
C ARG A 44 -7.86 -6.53 -12.14
N ASN A 45 -7.79 -6.02 -13.38
CA ASN A 45 -7.31 -6.81 -14.49
C ASN A 45 -5.80 -7.09 -14.32
N GLU A 46 -5.38 -8.36 -14.43
CA GLU A 46 -3.98 -8.77 -14.36
C GLU A 46 -3.10 -8.14 -15.45
N ASN A 47 -3.69 -7.74 -16.56
CA ASN A 47 -3.03 -7.08 -17.67
C ASN A 47 -2.96 -5.55 -17.54
N GLN A 48 -3.40 -4.95 -16.42
CA GLN A 48 -3.21 -3.53 -16.19
C GLN A 48 -1.73 -3.19 -16.07
N SER A 49 -1.35 -2.03 -16.59
CA SER A 49 0.02 -1.55 -16.56
C SER A 49 0.54 -1.35 -15.13
N PHE A 50 1.83 -1.46 -14.93
CA PHE A 50 2.49 -1.20 -13.64
C PHE A 50 2.08 0.17 -13.09
N ARG A 51 2.07 1.22 -13.91
CA ARG A 51 1.70 2.58 -13.50
C ARG A 51 0.26 2.73 -13.02
N SER A 52 -0.64 1.80 -13.36
CA SER A 52 -2.02 1.83 -12.87
C SER A 52 -2.13 1.52 -11.37
N PHE A 53 -1.13 0.83 -10.84
CA PHE A 53 -0.99 0.53 -9.41
C PHE A 53 0.01 1.45 -8.73
N VAL A 54 1.12 1.74 -9.41
CA VAL A 54 2.27 2.46 -8.90
C VAL A 54 2.59 3.63 -9.84
N PRO A 55 1.85 4.75 -9.75
CA PRO A 55 2.06 5.91 -10.62
C PRO A 55 3.34 6.68 -10.28
N SER A 56 3.88 6.51 -9.09
CA SER A 56 5.14 7.11 -8.63
C SER A 56 6.03 6.08 -7.98
N LEU A 57 7.34 6.25 -8.11
CA LEU A 57 8.34 5.29 -7.63
C LEU A 57 9.49 5.99 -6.93
N SER A 58 10.01 5.35 -5.89
CA SER A 58 11.30 5.65 -5.26
C SER A 58 12.03 4.34 -5.07
N TYR A 59 13.35 4.32 -5.29
CA TYR A 59 14.13 3.14 -4.99
C TYR A 59 15.53 3.49 -4.46
N ARG A 60 16.10 2.56 -3.73
CA ARG A 60 17.46 2.62 -3.20
C ARG A 60 18.17 1.30 -3.44
N LEU A 61 19.39 1.36 -3.97
CA LEU A 61 20.31 0.24 -4.04
C LEU A 61 21.45 0.50 -3.06
N SER A 62 21.63 -0.38 -2.09
CA SER A 62 22.71 -0.30 -1.10
C SER A 62 23.60 -1.51 -1.20
N ARG A 63 24.91 -1.31 -1.17
CA ARG A 63 25.87 -2.40 -1.03
C ARG A 63 25.82 -2.96 0.40
N LEU A 64 25.71 -4.27 0.52
CA LEU A 64 25.76 -4.97 1.79
C LEU A 64 27.21 -5.43 2.05
N ASN A 65 27.84 -4.87 3.07
CA ASN A 65 29.19 -5.26 3.48
C ASN A 65 29.19 -6.54 4.31
N ASP A 66 30.34 -7.18 4.46
CA ASP A 66 30.49 -8.44 5.22
C ASP A 66 30.18 -8.28 6.70
N ASP A 67 30.30 -7.08 7.24
CA ASP A 67 29.94 -6.74 8.64
C ASP A 67 28.45 -6.46 8.82
N GLY A 68 27.64 -6.59 7.76
CA GLY A 68 26.20 -6.32 7.76
C GLY A 68 25.82 -4.85 7.60
N THR A 69 26.79 -3.94 7.50
CA THR A 69 26.49 -2.53 7.22
C THR A 69 26.07 -2.32 5.77
N GLN A 70 25.25 -1.31 5.51
CA GLN A 70 24.79 -0.95 4.19
C GLN A 70 25.35 0.41 3.78
N GLN A 71 25.85 0.49 2.54
CA GLN A 71 26.28 1.73 1.90
C GLN A 71 25.39 2.02 0.71
N VAL A 72 24.70 3.14 0.71
CA VAL A 72 23.87 3.56 -0.42
C VAL A 72 24.76 3.83 -1.65
N VAL A 73 24.44 3.17 -2.76
CA VAL A 73 25.14 3.30 -4.05
C VAL A 73 24.31 4.12 -5.01
N VAL A 74 23.01 3.86 -5.08
CA VAL A 74 22.06 4.58 -5.93
C VAL A 74 20.80 4.88 -5.13
N GLU A 75 20.28 6.09 -5.27
CA GLU A 75 19.01 6.49 -4.69
C GLU A 75 18.26 7.39 -5.67
N GLU A 76 17.04 6.97 -6.03
CA GLU A 76 16.12 7.75 -6.86
C GLU A 76 14.83 8.01 -6.08
N LYS A 77 14.37 9.26 -6.09
CA LYS A 77 13.30 9.73 -5.23
C LYS A 77 12.13 10.31 -6.01
N GLY A 78 10.94 9.74 -5.82
CA GLY A 78 9.66 10.34 -6.17
C GLY A 78 9.55 10.77 -7.63
N PHE A 79 9.81 9.88 -8.56
CA PHE A 79 9.62 10.14 -9.98
C PHE A 79 8.35 9.46 -10.51
N GLY A 80 7.74 10.05 -11.55
CA GLY A 80 6.57 9.51 -12.22
C GLY A 80 6.93 8.28 -13.06
N VAL A 81 6.10 7.25 -12.98
CA VAL A 81 6.22 6.05 -13.80
C VAL A 81 5.54 6.29 -15.15
N GLU A 82 6.29 6.10 -16.23
CA GLU A 82 5.81 6.24 -17.59
C GLU A 82 5.67 4.88 -18.29
N GLY A 83 4.89 4.85 -19.39
CA GLY A 83 4.67 3.66 -20.21
C GLY A 83 3.54 2.76 -19.68
N ASP A 84 3.19 1.75 -20.49
CA ASP A 84 2.08 0.82 -20.25
C ASP A 84 2.56 -0.62 -20.03
N GLY A 85 3.86 -0.80 -19.70
CA GLY A 85 4.43 -2.11 -19.38
C GLY A 85 3.81 -2.74 -18.12
N LEU A 86 3.86 -4.06 -18.04
CA LEU A 86 3.44 -4.81 -16.85
C LEU A 86 4.48 -4.73 -15.72
N THR A 87 5.72 -4.40 -16.07
CA THR A 87 6.87 -4.25 -15.18
C THR A 87 7.55 -2.92 -15.46
N TYR A 88 8.33 -2.44 -14.50
CA TYR A 88 9.17 -1.27 -14.64
C TYR A 88 10.66 -1.69 -14.57
N PRO A 89 11.42 -1.62 -15.69
CA PRO A 89 12.82 -2.04 -15.72
C PRO A 89 13.74 -0.94 -15.17
N VAL A 90 14.65 -1.32 -14.29
CA VAL A 90 15.77 -0.49 -13.82
C VAL A 90 17.08 -1.14 -14.22
N SER A 91 18.02 -0.35 -14.74
CA SER A 91 19.36 -0.81 -15.09
C SER A 91 20.40 0.08 -14.41
N PHE A 92 21.41 -0.55 -13.84
CA PHE A 92 22.47 0.13 -13.11
C PHE A 92 23.75 0.23 -13.94
N ASP A 93 24.70 1.03 -13.46
CA ASP A 93 25.98 1.24 -14.12
C ASP A 93 26.73 -0.10 -14.30
N PRO A 94 27.21 -0.46 -15.51
CA PRO A 94 27.98 -1.68 -15.75
C PRO A 94 29.32 -1.71 -14.99
N ASP A 95 29.85 -0.55 -14.57
CA ASP A 95 31.08 -0.46 -13.79
C ASP A 95 30.85 -0.66 -12.27
N MET A 96 29.61 -0.96 -11.85
CA MET A 96 29.28 -1.25 -10.48
C MET A 96 29.97 -2.54 -10.02
N PRO A 97 30.65 -2.54 -8.85
CA PRO A 97 31.39 -3.72 -8.37
C PRO A 97 30.48 -4.92 -8.10
N PHE A 98 30.95 -6.12 -8.40
CA PHE A 98 30.30 -7.34 -7.95
C PHE A 98 30.21 -7.42 -6.44
N GLY A 99 29.13 -8.02 -5.92
CA GLY A 99 28.89 -8.13 -4.50
C GLY A 99 27.43 -8.37 -4.13
N LYS A 100 27.15 -8.23 -2.84
CA LYS A 100 25.78 -8.30 -2.30
C LYS A 100 25.19 -6.91 -2.23
N TYR A 101 23.92 -6.79 -2.62
CA TYR A 101 23.17 -5.54 -2.60
C TYR A 101 21.80 -5.74 -1.97
N VAL A 102 21.31 -4.70 -1.31
CA VAL A 102 19.92 -4.59 -0.86
C VAL A 102 19.21 -3.59 -1.77
N PHE A 103 18.19 -4.04 -2.44
CA PHE A 103 17.34 -3.22 -3.31
C PHE A 103 16.00 -3.00 -2.63
N THR A 104 15.70 -1.76 -2.30
CA THR A 104 14.44 -1.37 -1.66
C THR A 104 13.67 -0.43 -2.57
N VAL A 105 12.39 -0.70 -2.74
CA VAL A 105 11.49 0.07 -3.60
C VAL A 105 10.24 0.45 -2.84
N TRP A 106 9.78 1.68 -3.04
CA TRP A 106 8.50 2.21 -2.56
C TRP A 106 7.76 2.84 -3.73
N GLY A 107 6.47 2.62 -3.82
CA GLY A 107 5.67 3.17 -4.91
C GLY A 107 4.22 3.40 -4.57
N GLY A 108 3.58 4.26 -5.36
CA GLY A 108 2.18 4.65 -5.19
C GLY A 108 1.97 5.95 -4.41
N MET A 109 3.00 6.47 -3.72
CA MET A 109 2.93 7.73 -2.97
C MET A 109 2.77 8.92 -3.92
N LYS A 110 1.84 9.81 -3.64
CA LYS A 110 1.69 11.10 -4.33
C LYS A 110 2.50 12.20 -3.68
N THR A 111 2.73 12.10 -2.37
CA THR A 111 3.49 13.08 -1.59
C THR A 111 4.83 12.50 -1.13
N ARG A 112 5.89 13.33 -1.15
CA ARG A 112 7.23 12.91 -0.72
C ARG A 112 7.38 12.83 0.80
N GLY A 113 6.44 13.40 1.57
CA GLY A 113 6.52 13.48 3.02
C GLY A 113 6.26 12.16 3.76
N GLU A 114 5.71 11.17 3.06
CA GLU A 114 5.36 9.88 3.65
C GLU A 114 6.58 8.96 3.85
N LEU A 115 7.65 9.13 3.02
CA LEU A 115 8.83 8.29 3.06
C LEU A 115 9.99 8.98 3.80
N ASN A 116 10.38 8.43 4.94
CA ASN A 116 11.59 8.80 5.69
C ASN A 116 12.75 7.89 5.28
N LEU A 117 13.57 8.36 4.35
CA LEU A 117 14.70 7.58 3.83
C LEU A 117 15.83 7.39 4.85
N ASP A 118 16.02 8.32 5.80
CA ASP A 118 17.08 8.21 6.81
C ASP A 118 16.79 7.07 7.79
N LYS A 119 15.53 6.91 8.16
CA LYS A 119 15.06 5.81 9.01
C LYS A 119 14.64 4.57 8.23
N ASN A 120 14.50 4.70 6.91
CA ASN A 120 13.97 3.64 6.04
C ASN A 120 12.54 3.23 6.44
N GLU A 121 11.68 4.21 6.69
CA GLU A 121 10.33 4.04 7.20
C GLU A 121 9.31 4.78 6.33
N LEU A 122 8.14 4.21 6.19
CA LEU A 122 7.00 4.77 5.50
C LEU A 122 5.91 5.14 6.52
N LEU A 123 5.49 6.41 6.51
CA LEU A 123 4.32 6.89 7.25
C LEU A 123 3.05 6.51 6.48
N LEU A 124 2.20 5.68 7.10
CA LEU A 124 1.02 5.11 6.43
C LEU A 124 -0.18 6.05 6.43
N HIS A 125 -0.31 6.88 7.47
CA HIS A 125 -1.48 7.74 7.71
C HIS A 125 -1.05 9.16 8.06
N PRO A 126 -0.50 9.92 7.07
CA PRO A 126 -0.10 11.30 7.30
C PRO A 126 -1.31 12.14 7.73
N GLU A 127 -1.13 12.95 8.79
CA GLU A 127 -2.16 13.84 9.33
C GLU A 127 -3.49 13.12 9.64
N HIS A 128 -3.41 11.87 10.09
CA HIS A 128 -4.57 11.01 10.36
C HIS A 128 -5.48 10.77 9.13
N SER A 129 -4.96 10.95 7.92
CA SER A 129 -5.68 10.67 6.68
C SER A 129 -5.49 9.22 6.23
N GLN A 130 -6.33 8.75 5.29
CA GLN A 130 -6.16 7.41 4.71
C GLN A 130 -4.82 7.25 3.98
N GLY A 131 -4.20 8.36 3.50
CA GLY A 131 -3.01 8.34 2.65
C GLY A 131 -3.22 7.61 1.32
N ASP A 132 -2.13 7.27 0.65
CA ASP A 132 -2.14 6.59 -0.64
C ASP A 132 -2.12 5.05 -0.51
N ASP A 133 -2.47 4.34 -1.59
CA ASP A 133 -2.29 2.88 -1.70
C ASP A 133 -0.83 2.58 -2.05
N VAL A 134 -0.01 2.35 -1.03
CA VAL A 134 1.44 2.22 -1.15
C VAL A 134 1.88 0.77 -1.22
N TYR A 135 2.85 0.52 -2.09
CA TYR A 135 3.50 -0.78 -2.31
C TYR A 135 4.98 -0.66 -1.99
N GLN A 136 5.57 -1.74 -1.48
CA GLN A 136 7.01 -1.81 -1.24
C GLN A 136 7.58 -3.21 -1.49
N VAL A 137 8.89 -3.28 -1.67
CA VAL A 137 9.68 -4.52 -1.70
C VAL A 137 11.09 -4.23 -1.19
N CYS A 138 11.71 -5.22 -0.55
CA CYS A 138 13.09 -5.16 -0.10
C CYS A 138 13.77 -6.51 -0.35
N ASP A 139 14.63 -6.57 -1.36
CA ASP A 139 15.31 -7.78 -1.79
C ASP A 139 16.81 -7.69 -1.54
N THR A 140 17.42 -8.82 -1.16
CA THR A 140 18.87 -8.98 -1.14
C THR A 140 19.33 -9.72 -2.39
N LEU A 141 20.21 -9.09 -3.15
CA LEU A 141 20.67 -9.56 -4.47
C LEU A 141 22.16 -9.89 -4.40
N VAL A 142 22.59 -10.87 -5.18
CA VAL A 142 24.01 -11.19 -5.42
C VAL A 142 24.33 -10.82 -6.88
N TYR A 143 25.10 -9.75 -7.07
CA TYR A 143 25.49 -9.31 -8.40
C TYR A 143 26.87 -9.87 -8.75
N ASP A 144 26.91 -10.70 -9.80
CA ASP A 144 28.13 -11.26 -10.36
C ASP A 144 27.95 -11.54 -11.87
N GLU A 145 28.94 -12.17 -12.51
CA GLU A 145 28.94 -12.48 -13.94
C GLU A 145 27.78 -13.40 -14.39
N ASN A 146 27.21 -14.18 -13.48
CA ASN A 146 26.12 -15.14 -13.72
C ASN A 146 24.76 -14.65 -13.18
N HIS A 147 24.77 -13.68 -12.27
CA HIS A 147 23.58 -13.18 -11.56
C HIS A 147 23.48 -11.66 -11.73
N TYR A 148 22.85 -11.19 -12.80
CA TYR A 148 22.71 -9.80 -13.14
C TYR A 148 21.31 -9.39 -13.59
N CYS A 149 20.34 -10.33 -13.62
CA CYS A 149 18.95 -10.05 -13.96
C CYS A 149 18.05 -10.57 -12.84
N TYR A 150 17.18 -9.69 -12.32
CA TYR A 150 16.27 -9.98 -11.21
C TYR A 150 14.87 -9.49 -11.51
N THR A 151 13.89 -10.06 -10.78
CA THR A 151 12.54 -9.51 -10.66
C THR A 151 12.27 -9.25 -9.20
N SER A 152 11.81 -8.03 -8.88
CA SER A 152 11.40 -7.60 -7.53
C SER A 152 9.90 -7.37 -7.51
N GLU A 153 9.20 -8.10 -6.63
CA GLU A 153 7.75 -8.13 -6.53
C GLU A 153 7.24 -7.22 -5.41
N MET A 154 6.65 -6.08 -5.77
CA MET A 154 6.08 -5.14 -4.80
C MET A 154 4.79 -5.66 -4.19
N GLU A 155 4.69 -5.57 -2.88
CA GLU A 155 3.52 -5.95 -2.10
C GLU A 155 2.84 -4.72 -1.48
N ARG A 156 1.51 -4.76 -1.36
CA ARG A 156 0.72 -3.67 -0.77
C ARG A 156 0.95 -3.57 0.74
N THR A 157 1.05 -2.35 1.27
CA THR A 157 1.27 -2.10 2.70
C THR A 157 -0.01 -2.01 3.51
N LYS A 158 -1.13 -1.70 2.89
CA LYS A 158 -2.43 -1.47 3.53
C LYS A 158 -3.49 -2.49 3.10
N GLY A 159 -4.58 -2.57 3.85
CA GLY A 159 -5.84 -3.16 3.44
C GLY A 159 -6.84 -2.09 3.02
N LYS A 160 -8.10 -2.48 2.86
CA LYS A 160 -9.20 -1.59 2.48
C LYS A 160 -10.42 -1.87 3.36
N LEU A 161 -10.95 -0.82 3.99
CA LEU A 161 -12.29 -0.84 4.58
C LEU A 161 -13.30 -0.36 3.53
N VAL A 162 -14.37 -1.10 3.33
CA VAL A 162 -15.50 -0.72 2.47
C VAL A 162 -16.73 -0.60 3.35
N ILE A 163 -17.40 0.56 3.29
CA ILE A 163 -18.62 0.81 4.04
C ILE A 163 -19.78 0.95 3.05
N TRP A 164 -20.80 0.14 3.23
CA TRP A 164 -22.07 0.25 2.53
C TRP A 164 -23.12 0.82 3.44
N THR A 165 -23.92 1.75 2.92
CA THR A 165 -25.05 2.34 3.66
C THR A 165 -26.34 2.09 2.92
N GLU A 166 -27.39 1.71 3.62
CA GLU A 166 -28.72 1.43 3.05
C GLU A 166 -29.81 2.09 3.89
N ASN A 167 -30.85 2.60 3.23
CA ASN A 167 -32.09 3.13 3.83
C ASN A 167 -31.89 4.36 4.73
N LEU A 168 -30.84 5.15 4.56
CA LEU A 168 -30.65 6.38 5.33
C LEU A 168 -31.82 7.34 5.11
N PRO A 169 -32.32 8.04 6.17
CA PRO A 169 -33.37 9.01 6.02
C PRO A 169 -32.97 10.19 5.13
N ALA A 170 -33.97 10.82 4.52
CA ALA A 170 -33.74 12.01 3.68
C ALA A 170 -33.01 13.12 4.46
N GLY A 171 -32.08 13.78 3.79
CA GLY A 171 -31.32 14.91 4.30
C GLY A 171 -29.97 14.58 4.92
N TYR A 172 -29.60 13.33 5.07
CA TYR A 172 -28.25 12.92 5.46
C TYR A 172 -27.36 12.85 4.22
N HIS A 173 -26.29 13.64 4.18
CA HIS A 173 -25.43 13.81 3.00
C HIS A 173 -23.96 13.59 3.27
N LEU A 174 -23.59 13.50 4.54
CA LEU A 174 -22.20 13.37 4.95
C LEU A 174 -22.05 12.21 5.92
N MET A 175 -20.99 11.46 5.76
CA MET A 175 -20.58 10.38 6.66
C MET A 175 -19.15 10.61 7.09
N ASP A 176 -18.94 10.75 8.40
CA ASP A 176 -17.63 10.72 9.02
C ASP A 176 -17.31 9.30 9.47
N THR A 177 -16.08 8.89 9.25
CA THR A 177 -15.57 7.59 9.69
C THR A 177 -14.26 7.83 10.41
N GLU A 178 -14.20 7.44 11.68
CA GLU A 178 -12.94 7.35 12.43
C GLU A 178 -12.59 5.87 12.64
N VAL A 179 -11.33 5.52 12.36
CA VAL A 179 -10.82 4.17 12.61
C VAL A 179 -9.57 4.29 13.46
N SER A 180 -9.64 3.80 14.69
CA SER A 180 -8.56 3.82 15.66
C SER A 180 -7.85 2.47 15.78
N GLN A 181 -6.75 2.42 16.54
CA GLN A 181 -5.93 1.23 16.76
C GLN A 181 -5.37 0.64 15.45
N LEU A 182 -4.77 1.49 14.64
CA LEU A 182 -4.07 1.13 13.41
C LEU A 182 -2.56 1.34 13.60
N TYR A 183 -1.76 0.63 12.80
CA TYR A 183 -0.35 0.95 12.70
C TYR A 183 -0.12 2.23 11.88
N GLY A 184 0.82 3.07 12.34
CA GLY A 184 1.16 4.35 11.68
C GLY A 184 2.35 4.27 10.74
N ILE A 185 3.28 3.35 10.99
CA ILE A 185 4.56 3.23 10.28
C ILE A 185 4.81 1.79 9.85
N VAL A 186 5.48 1.64 8.71
CA VAL A 186 6.01 0.36 8.24
C VAL A 186 7.43 0.52 7.71
N ASN A 187 8.31 -0.44 8.01
CA ASN A 187 9.65 -0.53 7.43
C ASN A 187 9.67 -1.47 6.20
N PRO A 188 10.77 -1.54 5.43
CA PRO A 188 10.85 -2.37 4.23
C PRO A 188 10.70 -3.88 4.46
N SER A 189 10.88 -4.36 5.69
CA SER A 189 10.66 -5.76 6.07
C SER A 189 9.24 -6.04 6.51
N PHE A 190 8.30 -5.14 6.28
CA PHE A 190 6.90 -5.22 6.73
C PHE A 190 6.74 -5.34 8.25
N LEU A 191 7.67 -4.76 9.01
CA LEU A 191 7.51 -4.59 10.45
C LEU A 191 6.78 -3.27 10.69
N TYR A 192 5.59 -3.39 11.24
CA TYR A 192 4.71 -2.27 11.55
C TYR A 192 4.97 -1.77 12.97
N SER A 193 4.88 -0.45 13.17
CA SER A 193 5.10 0.22 14.45
C SER A 193 4.23 1.47 14.59
N GLU A 194 4.21 2.03 15.77
CA GLU A 194 3.45 3.21 16.20
C GLU A 194 1.93 3.07 15.99
N GLU A 195 1.18 3.48 17.00
CA GLU A 195 -0.28 3.50 16.93
C GLU A 195 -0.77 4.80 16.33
N THR A 196 -1.84 4.72 15.53
CA THR A 196 -2.52 5.88 14.95
C THR A 196 -4.00 5.64 14.76
N SER A 197 -4.72 6.70 14.36
CA SER A 197 -6.10 6.65 13.87
C SER A 197 -6.20 7.28 12.48
N VAL A 198 -7.30 7.02 11.80
CA VAL A 198 -7.64 7.62 10.50
C VAL A 198 -9.01 8.24 10.59
N PHE A 199 -9.13 9.49 10.17
CA PHE A 199 -10.39 10.18 9.97
C PHE A 199 -10.67 10.35 8.47
N HIS A 200 -11.89 10.03 8.05
CA HIS A 200 -12.30 10.13 6.66
C HIS A 200 -13.74 10.63 6.54
N GLU A 201 -13.93 11.71 5.78
CA GLU A 201 -15.22 12.28 5.46
C GLU A 201 -15.64 11.85 4.06
N SER A 202 -16.90 11.43 3.88
CA SER A 202 -17.46 11.00 2.61
C SER A 202 -18.82 11.62 2.36
N GLU A 203 -19.05 12.11 1.15
CA GLU A 203 -20.39 12.45 0.71
C GLU A 203 -21.22 11.19 0.46
N ILE A 204 -22.48 11.20 0.89
CA ILE A 204 -23.43 10.12 0.73
C ILE A 204 -24.75 10.64 0.18
N GLU A 205 -25.51 9.77 -0.48
CA GLU A 205 -26.82 10.10 -1.00
C GLU A 205 -27.92 9.34 -0.21
N ALA A 206 -28.78 10.10 0.46
CA ALA A 206 -29.87 9.53 1.23
C ALA A 206 -30.87 8.76 0.36
N GLY A 207 -31.35 7.61 0.87
CA GLY A 207 -32.30 6.76 0.15
C GLY A 207 -31.68 5.91 -0.97
N VAL A 208 -30.38 6.09 -1.25
CA VAL A 208 -29.65 5.31 -2.22
C VAL A 208 -28.62 4.46 -1.48
N LYS A 209 -28.34 3.26 -2.01
CA LYS A 209 -27.25 2.45 -1.49
C LYS A 209 -25.93 3.09 -1.89
N THR A 210 -25.18 3.57 -0.91
CA THR A 210 -23.87 4.20 -1.11
C THR A 210 -22.75 3.25 -0.68
N LYS A 211 -21.63 3.33 -1.39
CA LYS A 211 -20.41 2.56 -1.10
C LYS A 211 -19.23 3.52 -1.02
N THR A 212 -18.55 3.54 0.10
CA THR A 212 -17.30 4.27 0.30
C THR A 212 -16.16 3.32 0.60
N SER A 213 -14.91 3.76 0.40
CA SER A 213 -13.74 2.92 0.69
C SER A 213 -12.58 3.75 1.22
N ILE A 214 -11.85 3.18 2.18
CA ILE A 214 -10.74 3.82 2.90
C ILE A 214 -9.55 2.85 2.93
N PHE A 215 -8.35 3.33 2.57
CA PHE A 215 -7.12 2.56 2.75
C PHE A 215 -6.65 2.64 4.20
N LEU A 216 -6.48 1.48 4.84
CA LEU A 216 -6.11 1.38 6.25
C LEU A 216 -4.94 0.43 6.44
N ALA A 217 -4.01 0.81 7.31
CA ALA A 217 -2.97 -0.08 7.79
C ALA A 217 -3.57 -1.27 8.57
N PRO A 218 -2.80 -2.33 8.84
CA PRO A 218 -3.23 -3.39 9.74
C PRO A 218 -3.56 -2.87 11.15
N SER A 219 -4.42 -3.60 11.86
CA SER A 219 -4.76 -3.32 13.26
C SER A 219 -3.52 -3.38 14.14
N PHE A 220 -3.43 -2.43 15.11
CA PHE A 220 -2.29 -2.29 16.00
C PHE A 220 -2.16 -3.52 16.91
N GLN A 221 -0.93 -4.05 17.06
CA GLN A 221 -0.59 -5.22 17.89
C GLN A 221 -1.47 -6.47 17.65
N LYS A 222 -2.04 -6.61 16.46
CA LYS A 222 -3.00 -7.66 16.07
C LYS A 222 -4.33 -7.59 16.82
N ASP A 223 -4.60 -6.50 17.52
CA ASP A 223 -5.89 -6.23 18.11
C ASP A 223 -6.90 -5.84 17.03
N GLU A 224 -8.15 -5.66 17.44
CA GLU A 224 -9.19 -5.17 16.57
C GLU A 224 -9.16 -3.65 16.53
N SER A 225 -9.23 -3.09 15.33
CA SER A 225 -9.48 -1.66 15.15
C SER A 225 -10.92 -1.32 15.47
N VAL A 226 -11.16 -0.13 16.02
CA VAL A 226 -12.50 0.37 16.30
C VAL A 226 -12.92 1.30 15.17
N VAL A 227 -14.08 1.02 14.57
CA VAL A 227 -14.70 1.82 13.51
C VAL A 227 -15.89 2.57 14.09
N ASP A 228 -15.78 3.89 14.18
CA ASP A 228 -16.84 4.82 14.53
C ASP A 228 -17.35 5.50 13.25
N VAL A 229 -18.68 5.47 13.04
CA VAL A 229 -19.33 6.03 11.86
C VAL A 229 -20.44 6.98 12.29
N ASN A 230 -20.40 8.21 11.80
CA ASN A 230 -21.41 9.21 12.09
C ASN A 230 -22.02 9.75 10.79
N PHE A 231 -23.34 9.84 10.74
CA PHE A 231 -24.08 10.40 9.61
C PHE A 231 -24.62 11.78 9.96
N HIS A 232 -24.35 12.77 9.12
CA HIS A 232 -24.72 14.15 9.35
C HIS A 232 -25.78 14.62 8.37
N LYS A 233 -26.76 15.34 8.92
CA LYS A 233 -27.80 16.00 8.14
C LYS A 233 -27.37 17.44 7.88
N ASN A 234 -27.42 17.87 6.61
CA ASN A 234 -27.23 19.27 6.28
C ASN A 234 -28.37 20.10 6.87
N SER A 235 -28.07 20.87 7.90
CA SER A 235 -29.00 21.85 8.41
C SER A 235 -28.80 23.16 7.66
N GLY A 236 -29.83 23.67 6.99
CA GLY A 236 -29.84 25.05 6.50
C GLY A 236 -29.44 26.01 7.63
N GLU A 237 -28.94 27.19 7.29
CA GLU A 237 -28.44 28.21 8.24
C GLU A 237 -29.30 28.31 9.50
N GLY A 238 -28.70 27.94 10.65
CA GLY A 238 -29.28 28.22 12.00
C GLY A 238 -29.91 27.03 12.72
N SER A 239 -29.86 25.77 12.24
CA SER A 239 -30.37 24.62 12.97
C SER A 239 -29.26 23.72 13.52
N SER A 240 -29.50 23.09 14.68
CA SER A 240 -28.56 22.12 15.26
C SER A 240 -28.34 20.94 14.29
N LEU A 241 -27.06 20.58 14.10
CA LEU A 241 -26.67 19.36 13.32
C LEU A 241 -27.38 18.15 13.92
N SER A 242 -28.21 17.49 13.12
CA SER A 242 -28.73 16.17 13.51
C SER A 242 -27.75 15.12 13.08
N VAL A 243 -27.28 14.31 14.03
CA VAL A 243 -26.33 13.25 13.82
C VAL A 243 -27.01 11.91 14.12
N LEU A 244 -26.80 10.93 13.27
CA LEU A 244 -27.11 9.52 13.57
C LEU A 244 -25.78 8.79 13.78
N SER A 245 -25.59 8.28 15.00
CA SER A 245 -24.39 7.55 15.41
C SER A 245 -24.76 6.10 15.69
N PRO A 246 -24.46 5.18 14.80
CA PRO A 246 -24.51 3.73 15.09
C PRO A 246 -23.51 3.37 16.20
N ASP A 247 -23.68 2.19 16.78
CA ASP A 247 -22.68 1.65 17.71
C ASP A 247 -21.35 1.40 17.00
N ASP A 248 -20.24 1.59 17.72
CA ASP A 248 -18.89 1.29 17.25
C ASP A 248 -18.73 -0.19 16.91
N VAL A 249 -17.92 -0.47 15.89
CA VAL A 249 -17.67 -1.83 15.42
C VAL A 249 -16.21 -2.16 15.56
N LYS A 250 -15.90 -3.32 16.13
CA LYS A 250 -14.53 -3.86 16.14
C LYS A 250 -14.29 -4.74 14.93
N VAL A 251 -13.21 -4.47 14.21
CA VAL A 251 -12.81 -5.20 13.00
C VAL A 251 -11.30 -5.43 12.99
N SER A 252 -10.88 -6.57 12.46
CA SER A 252 -9.47 -6.82 12.19
C SER A 252 -9.13 -6.31 10.80
N MET A 253 -8.24 -5.33 10.74
CA MET A 253 -7.67 -4.83 9.49
C MET A 253 -6.38 -5.58 9.17
N GLU A 254 -6.24 -6.07 7.95
CA GLU A 254 -5.07 -6.80 7.51
C GLU A 254 -4.55 -6.26 6.18
N ARG A 255 -3.24 -6.36 5.97
CA ARG A 255 -2.57 -6.01 4.72
C ARG A 255 -3.17 -6.79 3.55
N ASN A 256 -3.38 -6.10 2.43
CA ASN A 256 -3.91 -6.63 1.17
C ASN A 256 -5.23 -7.43 1.31
N LYS A 257 -6.06 -7.11 2.32
CA LYS A 257 -7.42 -7.63 2.49
C LYS A 257 -8.46 -6.53 2.48
N ILE A 258 -9.68 -6.88 2.10
CA ILE A 258 -10.85 -6.02 2.16
C ILE A 258 -11.70 -6.44 3.35
N THR A 259 -12.03 -5.48 4.21
CA THR A 259 -13.06 -5.61 5.26
C THR A 259 -14.29 -4.84 4.79
N VAL A 260 -15.46 -5.46 4.83
CA VAL A 260 -16.71 -4.85 4.35
C VAL A 260 -17.72 -4.78 5.49
N LEU A 261 -18.13 -3.56 5.81
CA LEU A 261 -19.23 -3.28 6.74
C LEU A 261 -20.45 -2.78 5.97
N LYS A 262 -21.63 -3.11 6.45
CA LYS A 262 -22.89 -2.61 5.92
C LYS A 262 -23.77 -2.09 7.04
N TYR A 263 -24.13 -0.83 6.96
CA TYR A 263 -25.03 -0.12 7.88
C TYR A 263 -26.40 -0.01 7.23
N VAL A 264 -27.39 -0.66 7.82
CA VAL A 264 -28.78 -0.64 7.36
C VAL A 264 -29.62 0.11 8.39
N TYR A 265 -30.19 1.25 8.02
CA TYR A 265 -31.07 2.01 8.91
C TYR A 265 -32.48 1.45 8.89
N ASP A 266 -33.05 1.19 10.09
CA ASP A 266 -34.42 0.77 10.32
C ASP A 266 -35.22 1.98 10.82
N SER A 267 -36.05 2.56 9.94
CA SER A 267 -36.86 3.75 10.27
C SER A 267 -37.93 3.48 11.32
N ASP A 268 -38.43 2.26 11.40
CA ASP A 268 -39.49 1.91 12.36
C ASP A 268 -38.96 1.82 13.78
N ARG A 269 -37.71 1.43 13.92
CA ARG A 269 -37.04 1.25 15.20
C ARG A 269 -36.06 2.37 15.51
N ASN A 270 -35.82 3.29 14.58
CA ASN A 270 -34.85 4.40 14.67
C ASN A 270 -33.44 3.93 15.08
N ARG A 271 -32.95 2.86 14.46
CA ARG A 271 -31.66 2.24 14.78
C ARG A 271 -31.01 1.66 13.55
N PHE A 272 -29.69 1.41 13.65
CA PHE A 272 -28.93 0.67 12.66
C PHE A 272 -28.87 -0.82 12.98
N THR A 273 -28.83 -1.64 11.93
CA THR A 273 -28.34 -3.01 11.98
C THR A 273 -27.05 -3.04 11.16
N ILE A 274 -25.97 -3.55 11.77
CA ILE A 274 -24.63 -3.56 11.16
C ILE A 274 -24.29 -4.99 10.79
N TYR A 275 -23.81 -5.18 9.57
CA TYR A 275 -23.36 -6.45 9.05
C TYR A 275 -21.91 -6.37 8.62
N MET A 276 -21.16 -7.46 8.79
CA MET A 276 -19.84 -7.66 8.20
C MET A 276 -19.92 -8.76 7.14
N LYS A 277 -19.20 -8.60 6.03
CA LYS A 277 -19.12 -9.63 5.01
C LYS A 277 -18.01 -10.61 5.33
N VAL A 278 -18.37 -11.87 5.59
CA VAL A 278 -17.45 -12.97 5.91
C VAL A 278 -17.70 -14.12 4.93
N ASN A 279 -16.65 -14.52 4.19
CA ASN A 279 -16.74 -15.66 3.25
C ASN A 279 -17.98 -15.61 2.34
N ASP A 280 -18.20 -14.45 1.72
CA ASP A 280 -19.33 -14.15 0.82
C ASP A 280 -20.73 -14.09 1.48
N ASN A 281 -20.82 -14.24 2.80
CA ASN A 281 -22.05 -14.11 3.58
C ASN A 281 -22.07 -12.80 4.39
N TRP A 282 -23.28 -12.30 4.66
CA TRP A 282 -23.48 -11.20 5.58
C TRP A 282 -23.77 -11.74 6.97
N GLU A 283 -22.91 -11.41 7.93
CA GLU A 283 -23.09 -11.74 9.33
C GLU A 283 -23.47 -10.47 10.10
N GLU A 284 -24.55 -10.52 10.88
CA GLU A 284 -24.94 -9.41 11.74
C GLU A 284 -23.95 -9.28 12.89
N ILE A 285 -23.42 -8.08 13.07
CA ILE A 285 -22.54 -7.74 14.18
C ILE A 285 -23.42 -7.05 15.22
N HIS A 286 -23.49 -7.60 16.42
CA HIS A 286 -24.09 -6.93 17.53
C HIS A 286 -23.13 -5.85 18.04
N GLY A 287 -23.57 -4.59 18.05
CA GLY A 287 -22.83 -3.51 18.67
C GLY A 287 -22.49 -3.89 20.12
N MET A 288 -21.22 -3.79 20.49
CA MET A 288 -20.87 -3.91 21.91
C MET A 288 -21.31 -2.61 22.59
N ILE A 289 -22.28 -2.75 23.49
CA ILE A 289 -22.56 -1.73 24.48
C ILE A 289 -21.31 -1.69 25.36
N LEU A 290 -20.54 -0.62 25.27
CA LEU A 290 -19.51 -0.33 26.27
C LEU A 290 -20.25 0.14 27.52
N ASP A 291 -20.34 -0.74 28.52
CA ASP A 291 -20.81 -0.40 29.89
C ASP A 291 -19.85 0.59 30.56
#